data_eda32edc021d9310cba92ffc8d52ae65
#
_entry.id   eda32edc021d9310cba92ffc8d52ae65
#
_cell.length_a   1.000
_cell.length_b   1.000
_cell.length_c   1.000
_cell.angle_alpha   90.00
_cell.angle_beta   90.00
_cell.angle_gamma   90.00
#
_symmetry.space_group_name_H-M   'P 1'
#
loop_
_entity.id
_entity.type
_entity.pdbx_description
1 polymer ?
#
loop_
_entity_poly.entity_id
_entity_poly.type
_entity_poly.pdbx_seq_one_letter_code
_entity_poly.pdbx_strand_id
1 'polypeptide(L)'
;PDSKNAPKGKMLGAGDVGYTLPAEFVYPKYFHKKGALSAARQGDNVNPKKESSGCQFYIVTGKVYNDSTLLGMESQMNENKINVIFNTLAQKHMKEIYKMRKENDENGLYELQEKLFAEAEAEAAKQPEFHFTPEQIEAYTTVGGTPHLDGEYTVFGEVLEGMDIVDKIQQVKTDRSDRPEEDVKIVKVEVLD
;
A
#
# COMPACT_ATOMS: atom_id res chain seq x y z
N PRO A 1 7.83 -4.05 21.69
CA PRO A 1 7.00 -2.96 21.28
C PRO A 1 6.50 -2.07 22.38
N ASP A 2 6.07 -0.88 22.00
CA ASP A 2 5.76 0.25 22.86
C ASP A 2 4.35 0.23 23.46
N SER A 3 3.49 -0.69 23.00
CA SER A 3 2.10 -0.82 23.52
C SER A 3 2.01 -1.53 24.88
N LYS A 4 2.99 -2.39 25.22
CA LYS A 4 2.95 -3.15 26.48
C LYS A 4 3.06 -2.21 27.68
N ASN A 5 2.02 -2.18 28.51
CA ASN A 5 1.94 -1.32 29.71
C ASN A 5 2.10 0.19 29.40
N ALA A 6 1.75 0.64 28.21
CA ALA A 6 1.84 2.03 27.83
C ALA A 6 0.91 2.89 28.67
N PRO A 7 1.38 4.02 29.26
CA PRO A 7 0.51 4.92 30.01
C PRO A 7 -0.55 5.54 29.06
N LYS A 8 -1.71 5.90 29.65
CA LYS A 8 -2.80 6.55 28.91
C LYS A 8 -2.29 7.81 28.20
N GLY A 9 -2.66 7.98 26.93
CA GLY A 9 -2.27 9.14 26.10
C GLY A 9 -0.87 9.07 25.49
N LYS A 10 -0.08 8.01 25.75
CA LYS A 10 1.19 7.82 25.04
C LYS A 10 0.90 7.46 23.57
N MET A 11 1.52 8.16 22.63
CA MET A 11 1.49 7.76 21.22
C MET A 11 2.15 6.40 21.02
N LEU A 12 1.50 5.52 20.26
CA LEU A 12 1.95 4.17 19.97
C LEU A 12 2.27 4.03 18.48
N GLY A 13 2.87 2.90 18.10
CA GLY A 13 3.15 2.54 16.70
C GLY A 13 4.59 2.78 16.26
N ALA A 14 5.43 3.46 17.06
CA ALA A 14 6.84 3.66 16.77
C ALA A 14 7.76 2.54 17.31
N GLY A 15 7.17 1.60 18.08
CA GLY A 15 7.94 0.49 18.66
C GLY A 15 8.36 -0.55 17.64
N ASP A 16 9.59 -1.05 17.80
CA ASP A 16 10.23 -2.02 16.92
C ASP A 16 10.75 -3.21 17.73
N VAL A 17 10.99 -4.32 17.08
CA VAL A 17 11.66 -5.53 17.62
C VAL A 17 13.08 -5.70 17.13
N GLY A 18 13.60 -4.76 16.33
CA GLY A 18 14.96 -4.73 15.84
C GLY A 18 15.24 -5.60 14.61
N TYR A 19 14.18 -6.11 13.94
CA TYR A 19 14.31 -6.83 12.68
C TYR A 19 13.09 -6.62 11.79
N THR A 20 13.32 -6.81 10.49
CA THR A 20 12.26 -6.86 9.45
C THR A 20 12.24 -8.25 8.81
N LEU A 21 11.16 -8.53 8.11
CA LEU A 21 10.99 -9.75 7.31
C LEU A 21 10.96 -9.38 5.83
N PRO A 22 11.51 -10.21 4.93
CA PRO A 22 11.40 -9.97 3.50
C PRO A 22 9.94 -9.80 3.07
N ALA A 23 9.71 -8.96 2.06
CA ALA A 23 8.39 -8.84 1.45
C ALA A 23 8.02 -10.15 0.73
N GLU A 24 6.79 -10.62 0.93
CA GLU A 24 6.26 -11.85 0.32
C GLU A 24 4.92 -11.55 -0.37
N PHE A 25 4.98 -10.87 -1.50
CA PHE A 25 3.79 -10.51 -2.28
C PHE A 25 3.36 -11.67 -3.16
N VAL A 26 2.41 -12.47 -2.70
CA VAL A 26 1.82 -13.60 -3.45
C VAL A 26 0.56 -13.12 -4.20
N TYR A 27 0.68 -11.95 -4.81
CA TYR A 27 -0.35 -11.30 -5.61
C TYR A 27 -0.47 -11.95 -7.01
N PRO A 28 -1.65 -12.13 -7.61
CA PRO A 28 -2.99 -11.73 -7.12
C PRO A 28 -3.68 -12.77 -6.22
N LYS A 29 -3.02 -13.87 -5.86
CA LYS A 29 -3.63 -14.95 -5.05
C LYS A 29 -4.03 -14.46 -3.66
N TYR A 30 -3.18 -13.67 -3.00
CA TYR A 30 -3.45 -13.07 -1.71
C TYR A 30 -3.54 -11.55 -1.89
N PHE A 31 -4.68 -10.98 -1.55
CA PHE A 31 -4.99 -9.58 -1.75
C PHE A 31 -5.79 -9.02 -0.55
N HIS A 32 -5.93 -7.71 -0.48
CA HIS A 32 -6.46 -7.00 0.68
C HIS A 32 -7.99 -6.96 0.69
N LYS A 33 -8.66 -8.11 0.59
CA LYS A 33 -10.10 -8.22 0.87
C LYS A 33 -10.39 -7.98 2.36
N LYS A 34 -11.64 -7.64 2.72
CA LYS A 34 -12.07 -7.55 4.13
C LYS A 34 -11.72 -8.84 4.86
N GLY A 35 -11.10 -8.72 6.03
CA GLY A 35 -10.64 -9.85 6.85
C GLY A 35 -9.21 -10.30 6.55
N ALA A 36 -8.55 -9.80 5.51
CA ALA A 36 -7.14 -10.12 5.26
C ALA A 36 -6.27 -9.64 6.44
N LEU A 37 -5.33 -10.49 6.86
CA LEU A 37 -4.31 -10.20 7.86
C LEU A 37 -3.01 -9.88 7.17
N SER A 38 -2.50 -8.68 7.35
CA SER A 38 -1.38 -8.15 6.60
C SER A 38 -0.32 -7.54 7.51
N ALA A 39 0.94 -7.66 7.11
CA ALA A 39 2.06 -7.08 7.83
C ALA A 39 2.17 -5.57 7.54
N ALA A 40 2.34 -4.77 8.59
CA ALA A 40 2.69 -3.37 8.44
C ALA A 40 4.15 -3.21 7.98
N ARG A 41 4.48 -2.06 7.42
CA ARG A 41 5.85 -1.70 7.04
C ARG A 41 6.08 -0.20 7.06
N GLN A 42 7.32 0.20 7.04
CA GLN A 42 7.70 1.60 6.81
C GLN A 42 7.52 2.00 5.33
N GLY A 43 7.37 3.29 5.09
CA GLY A 43 7.22 3.85 3.74
C GLY A 43 8.47 3.66 2.87
N ASP A 44 8.28 3.69 1.55
CA ASP A 44 9.31 3.38 0.54
C ASP A 44 10.54 4.28 0.60
N ASN A 45 10.41 5.51 1.11
CA ASN A 45 11.51 6.46 1.29
C ASN A 45 12.57 6.00 2.30
N VAL A 46 12.18 5.18 3.28
CA VAL A 46 13.09 4.60 4.30
C VAL A 46 13.23 3.09 4.17
N ASN A 47 12.30 2.45 3.47
CA ASN A 47 12.23 1.01 3.27
C ASN A 47 11.95 0.64 1.80
N PRO A 48 12.90 0.93 0.87
CA PRO A 48 12.70 0.69 -0.55
C PRO A 48 12.55 -0.79 -0.93
N LYS A 49 12.95 -1.70 -0.05
CA LYS A 49 12.75 -3.14 -0.22
C LYS A 49 11.37 -3.61 0.21
N LYS A 50 10.53 -2.74 0.76
CA LYS A 50 9.18 -3.03 1.25
C LYS A 50 9.14 -4.15 2.29
N GLU A 51 10.20 -4.30 3.08
CA GLU A 51 10.31 -5.32 4.13
C GLU A 51 9.22 -5.11 5.20
N SER A 52 8.64 -6.21 5.64
CA SER A 52 7.57 -6.21 6.64
C SER A 52 8.11 -5.98 8.06
N SER A 53 7.35 -5.29 8.91
CA SER A 53 7.65 -5.20 10.33
C SER A 53 7.63 -6.57 10.99
N GLY A 54 8.59 -6.83 11.89
CA GLY A 54 8.65 -8.07 12.67
C GLY A 54 7.60 -8.18 13.77
N CYS A 55 6.77 -7.13 14.01
CA CYS A 55 5.84 -7.13 15.14
C CYS A 55 4.54 -6.35 14.92
N GLN A 56 4.37 -5.72 13.77
CA GLN A 56 3.18 -4.92 13.50
C GLN A 56 2.39 -5.52 12.33
N PHE A 57 1.10 -5.65 12.51
CA PHE A 57 0.16 -6.15 11.51
C PHE A 57 -1.15 -5.39 11.60
N TYR A 58 -1.98 -5.56 10.60
CA TYR A 58 -3.33 -5.02 10.57
C TYR A 58 -4.31 -6.03 9.96
N ILE A 59 -5.59 -5.88 10.30
CA ILE A 59 -6.69 -6.62 9.70
C ILE A 59 -7.45 -5.65 8.80
N VAL A 60 -7.67 -6.02 7.56
CA VAL A 60 -8.38 -5.20 6.59
C VAL A 60 -9.87 -5.15 6.96
N THR A 61 -10.38 -3.96 7.21
CA THR A 61 -11.82 -3.70 7.33
C THR A 61 -12.38 -3.12 6.04
N GLY A 62 -11.65 -2.19 5.41
CA GLY A 62 -11.90 -1.66 4.09
C GLY A 62 -13.30 -1.09 3.85
N LYS A 63 -13.64 -0.90 2.59
CA LYS A 63 -14.98 -0.49 2.14
C LYS A 63 -15.39 -1.27 0.90
N VAL A 64 -16.69 -1.31 0.63
CA VAL A 64 -17.25 -1.87 -0.60
C VAL A 64 -17.12 -0.85 -1.73
N TYR A 65 -16.71 -1.31 -2.88
CA TYR A 65 -16.55 -0.52 -4.10
C TYR A 65 -17.65 -0.87 -5.11
N ASN A 66 -17.83 -0.04 -6.12
CA ASN A 66 -18.60 -0.38 -7.32
C ASN A 66 -17.66 -0.60 -8.50
N ASP A 67 -18.16 -1.24 -9.55
CA ASP A 67 -17.38 -1.58 -10.75
C ASP A 67 -16.73 -0.35 -11.39
N SER A 68 -17.46 0.78 -11.48
CA SER A 68 -16.93 2.01 -12.05
C SER A 68 -15.73 2.56 -11.27
N THR A 69 -15.76 2.45 -9.93
CA THR A 69 -14.63 2.86 -9.09
C THR A 69 -13.43 1.93 -9.28
N LEU A 70 -13.64 0.63 -9.37
CA LEU A 70 -12.56 -0.34 -9.62
C LEU A 70 -11.92 -0.12 -11.00
N LEU A 71 -12.72 0.10 -12.05
CA LEU A 71 -12.21 0.46 -13.38
C LEU A 71 -11.39 1.74 -13.35
N GLY A 72 -11.84 2.76 -12.61
CA GLY A 72 -11.06 3.99 -12.41
C GLY A 72 -9.72 3.73 -11.70
N MET A 73 -9.69 2.80 -10.74
CA MET A 73 -8.44 2.40 -10.07
C MET A 73 -7.49 1.66 -11.02
N GLU A 74 -8.00 0.76 -11.87
CA GLU A 74 -7.19 0.10 -12.90
C GLU A 74 -6.51 1.12 -13.82
N SER A 75 -7.28 2.08 -14.34
CA SER A 75 -6.75 3.17 -15.17
C SER A 75 -5.66 3.95 -14.44
N GLN A 76 -5.91 4.33 -13.19
CA GLN A 76 -4.94 5.06 -12.38
C GLN A 76 -3.66 4.25 -12.12
N MET A 77 -3.77 2.93 -11.89
CA MET A 77 -2.60 2.07 -11.68
C MET A 77 -1.77 1.95 -12.97
N ASN A 78 -2.41 1.83 -14.13
CA ASN A 78 -1.74 1.80 -15.42
C ASN A 78 -1.06 3.15 -15.76
N GLU A 79 -1.71 4.28 -15.48
CA GLU A 79 -1.11 5.61 -15.60
C GLU A 79 0.08 5.81 -14.66
N ASN A 80 -0.05 5.38 -13.39
CA ASN A 80 1.04 5.45 -12.42
C ASN A 80 2.26 4.65 -12.86
N LYS A 81 2.07 3.51 -13.51
CA LYS A 81 3.16 2.71 -14.10
C LYS A 81 3.96 3.53 -15.14
N ILE A 82 3.27 4.23 -16.05
CA ILE A 82 3.91 5.12 -17.02
C ILE A 82 4.69 6.23 -16.30
N ASN A 83 4.09 6.86 -15.29
CA ASN A 83 4.73 7.91 -14.51
C ASN A 83 5.99 7.44 -13.77
N VAL A 84 6.01 6.23 -13.23
CA VAL A 84 7.19 5.63 -12.58
C VAL A 84 8.32 5.43 -13.60
N ILE A 85 8.01 4.91 -14.78
CA ILE A 85 8.99 4.74 -15.86
C ILE A 85 9.51 6.10 -16.31
N PHE A 86 8.62 7.07 -16.56
CA PHE A 86 8.99 8.45 -16.93
C PHE A 86 9.94 9.08 -15.92
N ASN A 87 9.63 9.00 -14.63
CA ASN A 87 10.48 9.54 -13.57
C ASN A 87 11.87 8.87 -13.55
N THR A 88 11.92 7.56 -13.80
CA THR A 88 13.18 6.82 -13.89
C THR A 88 14.02 7.26 -15.08
N LEU A 89 13.38 7.51 -16.23
CA LEU A 89 14.05 8.06 -17.43
C LEU A 89 14.52 9.50 -17.17
N ALA A 90 13.65 10.34 -16.60
CA ALA A 90 14.00 11.73 -16.27
C ALA A 90 15.19 11.83 -15.32
N GLN A 91 15.31 10.92 -14.34
CA GLN A 91 16.48 10.86 -13.45
C GLN A 91 17.80 10.62 -14.21
N LYS A 92 17.79 9.79 -15.26
CA LYS A 92 18.98 9.56 -16.11
C LYS A 92 19.37 10.81 -16.89
N HIS A 93 18.42 11.69 -17.18
CA HIS A 93 18.60 12.95 -17.92
C HIS A 93 18.75 14.18 -17.01
N MET A 94 18.88 14.03 -15.69
CA MET A 94 18.94 15.15 -14.75
C MET A 94 19.98 16.20 -15.07
N LYS A 95 21.16 15.81 -15.59
CA LYS A 95 22.22 16.75 -15.96
C LYS A 95 21.82 17.63 -17.16
N GLU A 96 21.15 17.04 -18.14
CA GLU A 96 20.65 17.70 -19.34
C GLU A 96 19.52 18.65 -18.98
N ILE A 97 18.54 18.17 -18.18
CA ILE A 97 17.44 18.98 -17.65
C ILE A 97 17.97 20.20 -16.86
N TYR A 98 18.97 19.98 -16.00
CA TYR A 98 19.58 21.07 -15.23
C TYR A 98 20.26 22.11 -16.14
N LYS A 99 20.99 21.68 -17.19
CA LYS A 99 21.61 22.55 -18.15
C LYS A 99 20.58 23.41 -18.88
N MET A 100 19.53 22.79 -19.46
CA MET A 100 18.43 23.48 -20.15
C MET A 100 17.73 24.49 -19.26
N ARG A 101 17.45 24.14 -17.98
CA ARG A 101 16.88 25.09 -17.02
C ARG A 101 17.78 26.30 -16.76
N LYS A 102 19.10 26.09 -16.66
CA LYS A 102 20.07 27.17 -16.46
C LYS A 102 20.15 28.10 -17.66
N GLU A 103 19.98 27.56 -18.86
CA GLU A 103 20.02 28.29 -20.12
C GLU A 103 18.66 28.89 -20.50
N ASN A 104 17.61 28.68 -19.69
CA ASN A 104 16.20 29.03 -19.94
C ASN A 104 15.68 28.48 -21.28
N ASP A 105 16.15 27.29 -21.67
CA ASP A 105 15.71 26.58 -22.86
C ASP A 105 14.40 25.82 -22.59
N GLU A 106 13.29 26.56 -22.61
CA GLU A 106 11.95 26.00 -22.37
C GLU A 106 11.53 25.06 -23.51
N ASN A 107 11.92 25.35 -24.75
CA ASN A 107 11.59 24.48 -25.86
C ASN A 107 12.32 23.14 -25.77
N GLY A 108 13.60 23.14 -25.47
CA GLY A 108 14.38 21.92 -25.26
C GLY A 108 13.84 21.08 -24.09
N LEU A 109 13.42 21.72 -23.00
CA LEU A 109 12.78 21.03 -21.90
C LEU A 109 11.47 20.35 -22.31
N TYR A 110 10.62 21.04 -23.08
CA TYR A 110 9.38 20.51 -23.59
C TYR A 110 9.62 19.32 -24.54
N GLU A 111 10.52 19.47 -25.52
CA GLU A 111 10.86 18.38 -26.45
C GLU A 111 11.43 17.15 -25.73
N LEU A 112 12.29 17.35 -24.73
CA LEU A 112 12.81 16.27 -23.92
C LEU A 112 11.70 15.58 -23.11
N GLN A 113 10.79 16.34 -22.50
CA GLN A 113 9.65 15.80 -21.76
C GLN A 113 8.77 14.92 -22.66
N GLU A 114 8.37 15.41 -23.82
CA GLU A 114 7.57 14.66 -24.79
C GLU A 114 8.28 13.36 -25.23
N LYS A 115 9.57 13.44 -25.51
CA LYS A 115 10.38 12.28 -25.86
C LYS A 115 10.41 11.23 -24.74
N LEU A 116 10.68 11.66 -23.51
CA LEU A 116 10.74 10.75 -22.36
C LEU A 116 9.39 10.16 -22.03
N PHE A 117 8.31 10.90 -22.24
CA PHE A 117 6.96 10.41 -22.02
C PHE A 117 6.59 9.34 -23.06
N ALA A 118 6.86 9.60 -24.34
CA ALA A 118 6.65 8.61 -25.40
C ALA A 118 7.48 7.33 -25.19
N GLU A 119 8.73 7.48 -24.70
CA GLU A 119 9.58 6.33 -24.33
C GLU A 119 9.00 5.56 -23.15
N ALA A 120 8.45 6.26 -22.14
CA ALA A 120 7.80 5.64 -20.99
C ALA A 120 6.53 4.87 -21.39
N GLU A 121 5.70 5.42 -22.27
CA GLU A 121 4.52 4.74 -22.82
C GLU A 121 4.92 3.48 -23.60
N ALA A 122 5.92 3.58 -24.48
CA ALA A 122 6.42 2.45 -25.24
C ALA A 122 7.00 1.34 -24.36
N GLU A 123 7.66 1.69 -23.26
CA GLU A 123 8.18 0.72 -22.28
C GLU A 123 7.06 0.10 -21.44
N ALA A 124 6.09 0.90 -21.04
CA ALA A 124 4.92 0.42 -20.31
C ALA A 124 4.08 -0.56 -21.14
N ALA A 125 3.94 -0.31 -22.46
CA ALA A 125 3.20 -1.16 -23.38
C ALA A 125 3.82 -2.56 -23.58
N LYS A 126 5.10 -2.76 -23.24
CA LYS A 126 5.74 -4.08 -23.27
C LYS A 126 5.32 -4.98 -22.11
N GLN A 127 4.68 -4.42 -21.10
CA GLN A 127 4.21 -5.14 -19.93
C GLN A 127 2.68 -5.24 -20.00
N PRO A 128 2.07 -6.34 -19.48
CA PRO A 128 0.62 -6.44 -19.46
C PRO A 128 -0.01 -5.28 -18.69
N GLU A 129 -1.16 -4.81 -19.15
CA GLU A 129 -1.99 -3.89 -18.40
C GLU A 129 -2.45 -4.53 -17.10
N PHE A 130 -2.57 -3.70 -16.09
CA PHE A 130 -3.12 -4.12 -14.81
C PHE A 130 -4.65 -4.21 -14.92
N HIS A 131 -5.19 -5.35 -14.50
CA HIS A 131 -6.63 -5.59 -14.33
C HIS A 131 -6.85 -6.35 -13.03
N PHE A 132 -7.91 -6.01 -12.31
CA PHE A 132 -8.37 -6.84 -11.22
C PHE A 132 -8.87 -8.18 -11.74
N THR A 133 -8.57 -9.25 -11.03
CA THR A 133 -9.12 -10.57 -11.35
C THR A 133 -10.63 -10.61 -11.03
N PRO A 134 -11.41 -11.51 -11.65
CA PRO A 134 -12.83 -11.67 -11.31
C PRO A 134 -13.07 -11.90 -9.81
N GLU A 135 -12.18 -12.65 -9.14
CA GLU A 135 -12.24 -12.90 -7.70
C GLU A 135 -12.02 -11.63 -6.88
N GLN A 136 -11.10 -10.77 -7.29
CA GLN A 136 -10.87 -9.47 -6.65
C GLN A 136 -12.06 -8.54 -6.84
N ILE A 137 -12.61 -8.47 -8.06
CA ILE A 137 -13.81 -7.67 -8.36
C ILE A 137 -14.96 -8.12 -7.48
N GLU A 138 -15.25 -9.43 -7.42
CA GLU A 138 -16.29 -9.98 -6.57
C GLU A 138 -16.08 -9.61 -5.10
N ALA A 139 -14.88 -9.84 -4.57
CA ALA A 139 -14.58 -9.53 -3.18
C ALA A 139 -14.73 -8.03 -2.88
N TYR A 140 -14.17 -7.15 -3.71
CA TYR A 140 -14.21 -5.71 -3.47
C TYR A 140 -15.59 -5.10 -3.66
N THR A 141 -16.45 -5.71 -4.49
CA THR A 141 -17.84 -5.23 -4.70
C THR A 141 -18.84 -5.84 -3.73
N THR A 142 -18.48 -6.88 -2.97
CA THR A 142 -19.38 -7.54 -2.00
C THR A 142 -18.95 -7.30 -0.56
N VAL A 143 -17.84 -7.91 -0.13
CA VAL A 143 -17.35 -7.79 1.26
C VAL A 143 -16.48 -6.56 1.47
N GLY A 144 -15.88 -6.05 0.40
CA GLY A 144 -15.00 -4.88 0.43
C GLY A 144 -13.53 -5.22 0.69
N GLY A 145 -12.73 -4.17 0.85
CA GLY A 145 -11.30 -4.27 1.10
C GLY A 145 -10.54 -2.97 0.84
N THR A 146 -9.24 -3.10 0.55
CA THR A 146 -8.33 -1.97 0.31
C THR A 146 -7.43 -2.25 -0.90
N PRO A 147 -7.97 -2.20 -2.14
CA PRO A 147 -7.25 -2.60 -3.35
C PRO A 147 -5.95 -1.82 -3.61
N HIS A 148 -5.82 -0.60 -3.09
CA HIS A 148 -4.60 0.21 -3.21
C HIS A 148 -3.39 -0.34 -2.43
N LEU A 149 -3.59 -1.34 -1.57
CA LEU A 149 -2.52 -2.01 -0.82
C LEU A 149 -2.05 -3.31 -1.49
N ASP A 150 -2.73 -3.73 -2.55
CA ASP A 150 -2.40 -4.96 -3.28
C ASP A 150 -1.01 -4.88 -3.93
N GLY A 151 -0.20 -5.92 -3.73
CA GLY A 151 1.19 -5.95 -4.21
C GLY A 151 2.14 -4.99 -3.48
N GLU A 152 1.65 -4.27 -2.47
CA GLU A 152 2.43 -3.31 -1.69
C GLU A 152 2.72 -3.76 -0.25
N TYR A 153 1.89 -4.65 0.28
CA TYR A 153 2.02 -5.21 1.62
C TYR A 153 1.84 -6.73 1.59
N THR A 154 2.52 -7.43 2.50
CA THR A 154 2.43 -8.88 2.62
C THR A 154 1.14 -9.28 3.33
N VAL A 155 0.26 -9.97 2.61
CA VAL A 155 -0.89 -10.67 3.19
C VAL A 155 -0.45 -12.06 3.60
N PHE A 156 -0.59 -12.42 4.88
CA PHE A 156 -0.11 -13.69 5.41
C PHE A 156 -1.18 -14.53 6.12
N GLY A 157 -2.41 -14.02 6.19
CA GLY A 157 -3.53 -14.73 6.80
C GLY A 157 -4.87 -14.06 6.52
N GLU A 158 -5.92 -14.64 7.07
CA GLU A 158 -7.26 -14.06 7.02
C GLU A 158 -8.04 -14.41 8.28
N VAL A 159 -9.01 -13.59 8.62
CA VAL A 159 -9.97 -13.84 9.71
C VAL A 159 -10.99 -14.86 9.23
N LEU A 160 -11.04 -16.01 9.88
CA LEU A 160 -12.01 -17.07 9.58
C LEU A 160 -13.33 -16.85 10.31
N GLU A 161 -13.27 -16.40 11.57
CA GLU A 161 -14.43 -16.14 12.42
C GLU A 161 -14.23 -14.88 13.25
N GLY A 162 -15.31 -14.19 13.63
CA GLY A 162 -15.24 -13.02 14.51
C GLY A 162 -15.02 -11.68 13.82
N MET A 163 -15.31 -11.54 12.51
CA MET A 163 -15.24 -10.25 11.83
C MET A 163 -16.12 -9.16 12.47
N ASP A 164 -17.24 -9.53 13.09
CA ASP A 164 -18.07 -8.60 13.85
C ASP A 164 -17.33 -7.99 15.06
N ILE A 165 -16.40 -8.74 15.65
CA ILE A 165 -15.53 -8.24 16.73
C ILE A 165 -14.51 -7.27 16.17
N VAL A 166 -13.91 -7.58 15.02
CA VAL A 166 -12.98 -6.66 14.32
C VAL A 166 -13.68 -5.35 13.96
N ASP A 167 -14.90 -5.42 13.43
CA ASP A 167 -15.71 -4.25 13.10
C ASP A 167 -16.06 -3.42 14.37
N LYS A 168 -16.30 -4.05 15.50
CA LYS A 168 -16.48 -3.35 16.80
C LYS A 168 -15.21 -2.65 17.26
N ILE A 169 -14.05 -3.32 17.13
CA ILE A 169 -12.75 -2.73 17.49
C ILE A 169 -12.47 -1.48 16.64
N GLN A 170 -12.75 -1.53 15.35
CA GLN A 170 -12.57 -0.38 14.46
C GLN A 170 -13.47 0.82 14.83
N GLN A 171 -14.60 0.59 15.44
CA GLN A 171 -15.57 1.63 15.80
C GLN A 171 -15.34 2.26 17.18
N VAL A 172 -14.32 1.80 17.94
CA VAL A 172 -14.03 2.39 19.24
C VAL A 172 -13.57 3.83 19.08
N LYS A 173 -13.88 4.65 20.07
CA LYS A 173 -13.46 6.04 20.09
C LYS A 173 -11.94 6.13 20.23
N THR A 174 -11.30 6.93 19.38
CA THR A 174 -9.85 7.10 19.34
C THR A 174 -9.47 8.56 19.61
N ASP A 175 -8.23 8.75 20.00
CA ASP A 175 -7.58 10.06 20.08
C ASP A 175 -7.08 10.54 18.69
N ARG A 176 -6.39 11.68 18.65
CA ARG A 176 -5.86 12.27 17.40
C ARG A 176 -4.78 11.42 16.72
N SER A 177 -4.25 10.40 17.38
CA SER A 177 -3.23 9.48 16.88
C SER A 177 -3.82 8.11 16.59
N ASP A 178 -5.15 8.02 16.45
CA ASP A 178 -5.91 6.79 16.22
C ASP A 178 -5.74 5.73 17.33
N ARG A 179 -5.20 6.13 18.48
CA ARG A 179 -5.16 5.25 19.65
C ARG A 179 -6.54 5.21 20.32
N PRO A 180 -7.09 4.01 20.63
CA PRO A 180 -8.31 3.88 21.41
C PRO A 180 -8.22 4.66 22.73
N GLU A 181 -9.24 5.48 23.05
CA GLU A 181 -9.33 6.20 24.35
C GLU A 181 -9.40 5.22 25.52
N GLU A 182 -10.00 4.06 25.29
CA GLU A 182 -9.98 2.92 26.20
C GLU A 182 -9.20 1.78 25.55
N ASP A 183 -8.24 1.21 26.28
CA ASP A 183 -7.34 0.21 25.73
C ASP A 183 -8.11 -1.04 25.26
N VAL A 184 -7.92 -1.42 24.00
CA VAL A 184 -8.30 -2.74 23.49
C VAL A 184 -7.12 -3.68 23.71
N LYS A 185 -7.33 -4.76 24.46
CA LYS A 185 -6.25 -5.66 24.87
C LYS A 185 -6.44 -7.05 24.30
N ILE A 186 -5.37 -7.58 23.71
CA ILE A 186 -5.27 -9.01 23.40
C ILE A 186 -4.97 -9.74 24.70
N VAL A 187 -5.94 -10.50 25.19
CA VAL A 187 -5.83 -11.22 26.48
C VAL A 187 -5.03 -12.51 26.30
N LYS A 188 -5.22 -13.21 25.19
CA LYS A 188 -4.59 -14.49 24.90
C LYS A 188 -4.42 -14.68 23.40
N VAL A 189 -3.33 -15.30 23.01
CA VAL A 189 -3.07 -15.81 21.65
C VAL A 189 -2.66 -17.27 21.78
N GLU A 190 -3.24 -18.15 20.99
CA GLU A 190 -2.87 -19.57 20.90
C GLU A 190 -2.63 -19.91 19.46
N VAL A 191 -1.54 -20.65 19.19
CA VAL A 191 -1.32 -21.32 17.92
C VAL A 191 -1.99 -22.67 17.98
N LEU A 192 -2.85 -22.97 17.03
CA LEU A 192 -3.50 -24.26 16.90
C LEU A 192 -2.73 -25.11 15.89
N ASP A 193 -2.51 -26.38 16.25
CA ASP A 193 -1.84 -27.36 15.39
C ASP A 193 -2.76 -27.89 14.29
#